data_0c11eb9f367f28f4ffa79482ae18d212
#
_entry.id   0c11eb9f367f28f4ffa79482ae18d212
#
_cell.length_a   1.000
_cell.length_b   1.000
_cell.length_c   1.000
_cell.angle_alpha   90.00
_cell.angle_beta   90.00
_cell.angle_gamma   90.00
#
_symmetry.space_group_name_H-M   'P 1'
#
loop_
_entity.id
_entity.type
_entity.pdbx_description
1 polymer ?
#
loop_
_entity_poly.entity_id
_entity_poly.type
_entity_poly.pdbx_seq_one_letter_code
_entity_poly.pdbx_strand_id
1 'polypeptide(L)'
;MFTNKKEKKNKVLGSKATRLKIHQPTMANASVVPSAYLQGLTPAVPEWLNKGDNAWQMISGALVCMQGMPGLVIIYAGLVKKKWALNSAFMALFAFAAVMPCWVLWAYNMSFGEKLLPFWGKAGLAVSEDFLNSQTILPSTQYKNITSAATPLFPMATMVFFQYPFAAETVILLCGSVLGRMSFRAWMTFVPQWLTFSYTVSAFSVWGGGFLFQWGVMDYSGGYVVHVASGAAGYTAAYWVRKSIQYKILFISYLVDVTA
;
A
#
# COMPACT_ATOMS: atom_id res chain seq x y z
N MET A 1 -65.09 21.52 -35.25
CA MET A 1 -65.17 20.39 -36.18
C MET A 1 -63.77 20.07 -36.68
N PHE A 2 -62.90 19.54 -35.82
CA PHE A 2 -61.54 18.95 -36.17
C PHE A 2 -61.24 17.93 -35.12
N THR A 3 -61.68 16.72 -35.32
CA THR A 3 -61.37 15.56 -34.54
C THR A 3 -60.63 14.56 -35.43
N ASN A 4 -59.61 13.89 -34.84
CA ASN A 4 -59.11 12.58 -35.25
C ASN A 4 -58.18 12.45 -36.46
N LYS A 5 -56.95 12.75 -36.25
CA LYS A 5 -55.88 12.25 -37.17
C LYS A 5 -54.58 11.87 -36.44
N LYS A 6 -54.60 11.51 -35.16
CA LYS A 6 -53.38 11.11 -34.37
C LYS A 6 -53.37 9.67 -33.87
N GLU A 7 -54.36 8.86 -34.18
CA GLU A 7 -54.46 7.51 -33.60
C GLU A 7 -54.08 6.35 -34.52
N LYS A 8 -53.55 6.62 -35.70
CA LYS A 8 -53.23 5.56 -36.68
C LYS A 8 -51.74 5.35 -36.95
N LYS A 9 -50.80 5.95 -36.18
CA LYS A 9 -49.35 5.76 -36.39
C LYS A 9 -48.61 4.93 -35.32
N ASN A 10 -49.29 4.42 -34.32
CA ASN A 10 -48.63 3.65 -33.24
C ASN A 10 -48.86 2.13 -33.28
N LYS A 11 -49.22 1.58 -34.42
CA LYS A 11 -49.54 0.14 -34.55
C LYS A 11 -48.60 -0.66 -35.46
N VAL A 12 -47.43 -0.13 -35.87
CA VAL A 12 -46.49 -0.85 -36.73
C VAL A 12 -45.04 -0.67 -36.23
N LEU A 13 -44.80 -0.94 -34.99
CA LEU A 13 -43.41 -1.18 -34.49
C LEU A 13 -43.42 -2.10 -33.28
N GLY A 14 -44.17 -3.17 -33.38
CA GLY A 14 -44.08 -4.34 -32.54
C GLY A 14 -43.25 -5.41 -33.23
N SER A 15 -41.94 -5.25 -33.27
CA SER A 15 -41.07 -6.24 -33.90
C SER A 15 -39.98 -6.64 -32.95
N LYS A 16 -40.10 -7.87 -32.48
CA LYS A 16 -39.04 -8.80 -32.19
C LYS A 16 -37.80 -8.23 -31.41
N ALA A 17 -38.02 -7.90 -30.15
CA ALA A 17 -36.93 -8.03 -29.18
C ALA A 17 -36.65 -9.52 -29.01
N THR A 18 -35.70 -10.02 -29.76
CA THR A 18 -35.09 -11.32 -29.51
C THR A 18 -34.45 -11.26 -28.12
N ARG A 19 -35.14 -11.80 -27.11
CA ARG A 19 -34.54 -12.05 -25.80
C ARG A 19 -33.37 -12.98 -26.06
N LEU A 20 -32.18 -12.42 -26.05
CA LEU A 20 -30.97 -13.20 -25.81
C LEU A 20 -31.21 -13.94 -24.49
N LYS A 21 -31.51 -15.22 -24.56
CA LYS A 21 -31.41 -16.12 -23.42
C LYS A 21 -29.94 -16.13 -23.05
N ILE A 22 -29.59 -15.27 -22.07
CA ILE A 22 -28.33 -15.45 -21.35
C ILE A 22 -28.44 -16.84 -20.75
N HIS A 23 -27.68 -17.76 -21.33
CA HIS A 23 -27.51 -19.10 -20.81
C HIS A 23 -26.83 -18.91 -19.45
N GLN A 24 -27.63 -18.95 -18.37
CA GLN A 24 -27.07 -19.12 -17.04
C GLN A 24 -26.37 -20.46 -17.08
N PRO A 25 -25.05 -20.54 -16.81
CA PRO A 25 -24.41 -21.82 -16.68
C PRO A 25 -25.14 -22.58 -15.57
N THR A 26 -25.77 -23.69 -15.91
CA THR A 26 -26.30 -24.65 -14.95
C THR A 26 -25.16 -24.96 -14.00
N MET A 27 -25.33 -24.68 -12.72
CA MET A 27 -24.43 -25.06 -11.63
C MET A 27 -24.39 -26.57 -11.56
N ALA A 28 -23.66 -27.18 -12.48
CA ALA A 28 -23.30 -28.58 -12.42
C ALA A 28 -22.22 -28.70 -11.34
N ASN A 29 -22.56 -29.37 -10.25
CA ASN A 29 -21.70 -29.71 -9.13
C ASN A 29 -21.22 -28.52 -8.27
N ALA A 30 -22.15 -27.86 -7.57
CA ALA A 30 -21.82 -27.26 -6.30
C ALA A 30 -21.27 -28.39 -5.41
N SER A 31 -19.95 -28.42 -5.20
CA SER A 31 -19.36 -29.29 -4.19
C SER A 31 -20.12 -29.04 -2.89
N VAL A 32 -20.74 -30.07 -2.35
CA VAL A 32 -21.50 -29.99 -1.09
C VAL A 32 -20.51 -29.48 -0.04
N VAL A 33 -20.67 -28.23 0.35
CA VAL A 33 -19.84 -27.63 1.41
C VAL A 33 -20.15 -28.46 2.68
N PRO A 34 -19.16 -29.06 3.34
CA PRO A 34 -19.39 -29.83 4.56
C PRO A 34 -20.15 -28.99 5.58
N SER A 35 -21.12 -29.62 6.25
CA SER A 35 -22.00 -28.93 7.20
C SER A 35 -21.28 -28.20 8.33
N ALA A 36 -20.04 -28.60 8.64
CA ALA A 36 -19.17 -27.88 9.58
C ALA A 36 -18.86 -26.46 9.16
N TYR A 37 -18.92 -26.12 7.85
CA TYR A 37 -18.72 -24.77 7.32
C TYR A 37 -20.03 -24.00 7.11
N LEU A 38 -21.18 -24.64 7.36
CA LEU A 38 -22.50 -24.05 7.23
C LEU A 38 -23.11 -23.62 8.57
N GLN A 39 -22.32 -23.57 9.63
CA GLN A 39 -22.77 -23.08 10.93
C GLN A 39 -23.02 -21.56 10.86
N GLY A 40 -24.26 -21.23 10.58
CA GLY A 40 -24.76 -19.88 10.38
C GLY A 40 -25.00 -19.55 8.90
N LEU A 41 -26.02 -18.79 8.64
CA LEU A 41 -26.52 -18.38 7.32
C LEU A 41 -25.56 -17.53 6.47
N THR A 42 -24.30 -17.40 6.86
CA THR A 42 -23.28 -16.67 6.12
C THR A 42 -22.44 -17.63 5.28
N PRO A 43 -22.26 -17.36 3.98
CA PRO A 43 -21.37 -18.19 3.14
C PRO A 43 -19.96 -18.19 3.73
N ALA A 44 -19.29 -19.36 3.71
CA ALA A 44 -17.93 -19.56 4.22
C ALA A 44 -16.89 -18.64 3.53
N VAL A 45 -17.25 -18.07 2.39
CA VAL A 45 -16.43 -17.13 1.60
C VAL A 45 -17.33 -16.03 1.10
N PRO A 46 -16.99 -14.74 1.29
CA PRO A 46 -17.74 -13.64 0.74
C PRO A 46 -17.83 -13.72 -0.79
N GLU A 47 -18.99 -13.34 -1.37
CA GLU A 47 -19.21 -13.41 -2.82
C GLU A 47 -18.23 -12.51 -3.62
N TRP A 48 -17.79 -11.41 -3.02
CA TRP A 48 -16.84 -10.49 -3.65
C TRP A 48 -15.40 -11.01 -3.68
N LEU A 49 -15.05 -12.05 -2.93
CA LEU A 49 -13.67 -12.51 -2.82
C LEU A 49 -13.22 -13.28 -4.07
N ASN A 50 -12.22 -12.76 -4.77
CA ASN A 50 -11.48 -13.50 -5.79
C ASN A 50 -10.24 -14.15 -5.16
N LYS A 51 -10.23 -15.48 -5.09
CA LYS A 51 -9.12 -16.23 -4.50
C LYS A 51 -7.81 -16.06 -5.24
N GLY A 52 -7.84 -15.88 -6.57
CA GLY A 52 -6.67 -15.65 -7.41
C GLY A 52 -6.04 -14.28 -7.11
N ASP A 53 -6.85 -13.22 -7.11
CA ASP A 53 -6.39 -11.86 -6.81
C ASP A 53 -5.82 -11.78 -5.40
N ASN A 54 -6.50 -12.41 -4.43
CA ASN A 54 -6.03 -12.45 -3.04
C ASN A 54 -4.70 -13.18 -2.92
N ALA A 55 -4.57 -14.37 -3.54
CA ALA A 55 -3.32 -15.13 -3.51
C ALA A 55 -2.17 -14.35 -4.18
N TRP A 56 -2.43 -13.71 -5.32
CA TRP A 56 -1.44 -12.90 -6.01
C TRP A 56 -0.98 -11.71 -5.16
N GLN A 57 -1.90 -11.00 -4.54
CA GLN A 57 -1.59 -9.87 -3.68
C GLN A 57 -0.77 -10.28 -2.44
N MET A 58 -1.10 -11.41 -1.83
CA MET A 58 -0.32 -11.96 -0.70
C MET A 58 1.09 -12.38 -1.11
N ILE A 59 1.23 -13.08 -2.24
CA ILE A 59 2.53 -13.49 -2.77
C ILE A 59 3.37 -12.25 -3.12
N SER A 60 2.77 -11.25 -3.77
CA SER A 60 3.44 -10.00 -4.09
C SER A 60 3.97 -9.30 -2.83
N GLY A 61 3.16 -9.20 -1.76
CA GLY A 61 3.60 -8.65 -0.47
C GLY A 61 4.76 -9.42 0.14
N ALA A 62 4.72 -10.75 0.10
CA ALA A 62 5.81 -11.60 0.58
C ALA A 62 7.10 -11.41 -0.23
N LEU A 63 7.00 -11.28 -1.56
CA LEU A 63 8.15 -11.02 -2.42
C LEU A 63 8.79 -9.65 -2.13
N VAL A 64 8.00 -8.61 -1.87
CA VAL A 64 8.52 -7.30 -1.46
C VAL A 64 9.26 -7.41 -0.13
N CYS A 65 8.71 -8.13 0.87
CA CYS A 65 9.43 -8.41 2.12
C CYS A 65 10.78 -9.09 1.88
N MET A 66 10.83 -10.08 1.00
CA MET A 66 12.04 -10.82 0.67
C MET A 66 13.04 -10.00 -0.15
N GLN A 67 12.57 -9.11 -0.99
CA GLN A 67 13.42 -8.23 -1.80
C GLN A 67 14.11 -7.17 -0.93
N GLY A 68 13.34 -6.45 -0.12
CA GLY A 68 13.84 -5.30 0.63
C GLY A 68 14.68 -5.69 1.84
N MET A 69 14.12 -6.42 2.79
CA MET A 69 14.75 -6.61 4.09
C MET A 69 16.06 -7.40 4.04
N PRO A 70 16.15 -8.64 3.51
CA PRO A 70 17.40 -9.41 3.54
C PRO A 70 18.50 -8.75 2.71
N GLY A 71 18.17 -8.21 1.54
CA GLY A 71 19.14 -7.56 0.67
C GLY A 71 19.79 -6.34 1.32
N LEU A 72 18.98 -5.46 1.90
CA LEU A 72 19.46 -4.25 2.58
C LEU A 72 20.24 -4.57 3.86
N VAL A 73 19.86 -5.60 4.62
CA VAL A 73 20.62 -6.05 5.79
C VAL A 73 22.04 -6.46 5.40
N ILE A 74 22.19 -7.26 4.33
CA ILE A 74 23.49 -7.72 3.83
C ILE A 74 24.30 -6.54 3.30
N ILE A 75 23.71 -5.67 2.48
CA ILE A 75 24.38 -4.48 1.93
C ILE A 75 24.88 -3.58 3.05
N TYR A 76 24.06 -3.27 4.04
CA TYR A 76 24.43 -2.37 5.14
C TYR A 76 25.49 -2.97 6.07
N ALA A 77 25.49 -4.27 6.27
CA ALA A 77 26.57 -4.94 6.97
C ALA A 77 27.90 -4.86 6.20
N GLY A 78 27.84 -4.94 4.86
CA GLY A 78 29.00 -4.89 3.98
C GLY A 78 29.59 -3.49 3.75
N LEU A 79 28.74 -2.43 3.76
CA LEU A 79 29.16 -1.05 3.48
C LEU A 79 29.95 -0.38 4.61
N VAL A 80 29.85 -0.90 5.84
CA VAL A 80 30.48 -0.30 7.00
C VAL A 80 31.77 -1.03 7.40
N LYS A 81 32.59 -0.39 8.24
CA LYS A 81 33.75 -1.05 8.83
C LYS A 81 33.30 -2.30 9.60
N LYS A 82 34.09 -3.38 9.56
CA LYS A 82 33.79 -4.68 10.20
C LYS A 82 33.25 -4.57 11.62
N LYS A 83 33.74 -3.64 12.44
CA LYS A 83 33.28 -3.40 13.81
C LYS A 83 31.85 -2.87 13.92
N TRP A 84 31.30 -2.31 12.83
CA TRP A 84 29.94 -1.75 12.78
C TRP A 84 28.96 -2.64 12.02
N ALA A 85 29.43 -3.69 11.35
CA ALA A 85 28.62 -4.53 10.46
C ALA A 85 27.39 -5.10 11.17
N LEU A 86 27.60 -5.69 12.35
CA LEU A 86 26.50 -6.26 13.13
C LEU A 86 25.50 -5.20 13.58
N ASN A 87 25.97 -4.04 14.08
CA ASN A 87 25.07 -2.95 14.48
C ASN A 87 24.23 -2.43 13.30
N SER A 88 24.84 -2.32 12.11
CA SER A 88 24.14 -1.85 10.91
C SER A 88 23.09 -2.85 10.43
N ALA A 89 23.39 -4.15 10.46
CA ALA A 89 22.42 -5.20 10.20
C ALA A 89 21.24 -5.14 11.17
N PHE A 90 21.50 -4.99 12.46
CA PHE A 90 20.46 -4.89 13.48
C PHE A 90 19.61 -3.61 13.34
N MET A 91 20.18 -2.49 12.88
CA MET A 91 19.40 -1.28 12.62
C MET A 91 18.34 -1.52 11.53
N ALA A 92 18.69 -2.22 10.46
CA ALA A 92 17.74 -2.57 9.40
C ALA A 92 16.68 -3.57 9.88
N LEU A 93 17.11 -4.65 10.56
CA LEU A 93 16.18 -5.65 11.14
C LEU A 93 15.20 -5.02 12.15
N PHE A 94 15.73 -4.16 13.01
CA PHE A 94 14.90 -3.45 13.98
C PHE A 94 13.87 -2.55 13.30
N ALA A 95 14.26 -1.79 12.27
CA ALA A 95 13.33 -0.93 11.55
C ALA A 95 12.18 -1.76 10.93
N PHE A 96 12.51 -2.88 10.29
CA PHE A 96 11.50 -3.79 9.75
C PHE A 96 10.53 -4.27 10.84
N ALA A 97 11.04 -4.77 11.96
CA ALA A 97 10.19 -5.27 13.04
C ALA A 97 9.40 -4.15 13.75
N ALA A 98 10.01 -2.99 13.97
CA ALA A 98 9.38 -1.88 14.70
C ALA A 98 8.25 -1.18 13.92
N VAL A 99 8.35 -1.19 12.59
CA VAL A 99 7.29 -0.63 11.74
C VAL A 99 6.01 -1.43 11.86
N MET A 100 6.05 -2.76 12.03
CA MET A 100 4.85 -3.61 12.08
C MET A 100 3.83 -3.19 13.15
N PRO A 101 4.18 -3.10 14.45
CA PRO A 101 3.23 -2.66 15.47
C PRO A 101 2.72 -1.23 15.20
N CYS A 102 3.60 -0.32 14.80
CA CYS A 102 3.17 1.05 14.45
C CYS A 102 2.21 1.06 13.27
N TRP A 103 2.44 0.18 12.29
CA TRP A 103 1.63 0.05 11.09
C TRP A 103 0.19 -0.33 11.41
N VAL A 104 0.01 -1.39 12.17
CA VAL A 104 -1.34 -1.90 12.49
C VAL A 104 -2.05 -1.06 13.55
N LEU A 105 -1.32 -0.36 14.43
CA LEU A 105 -1.92 0.43 15.50
C LEU A 105 -2.40 1.81 15.02
N TRP A 106 -1.70 2.45 14.07
CA TRP A 106 -2.11 3.78 13.59
C TRP A 106 -1.69 4.10 12.16
N ALA A 107 -0.48 3.70 11.71
CA ALA A 107 0.13 4.25 10.51
C ALA A 107 -0.57 3.79 9.21
N TYR A 108 -1.16 2.58 9.18
CA TYR A 108 -1.94 2.13 8.04
C TYR A 108 -3.12 3.08 7.78
N ASN A 109 -3.94 3.35 8.77
CA ASN A 109 -5.09 4.24 8.61
C ASN A 109 -4.68 5.69 8.34
N MET A 110 -3.55 6.15 8.90
CA MET A 110 -3.00 7.46 8.56
C MET A 110 -2.53 7.55 7.11
N SER A 111 -2.18 6.42 6.48
CA SER A 111 -1.72 6.34 5.08
C SER A 111 -2.84 6.07 4.07
N PHE A 112 -3.86 5.28 4.45
CA PHE A 112 -4.89 4.76 3.53
C PHE A 112 -6.31 4.87 4.06
N GLY A 113 -6.52 5.34 5.27
CA GLY A 113 -7.84 5.44 5.90
C GLY A 113 -8.57 6.74 5.60
N GLU A 114 -9.49 7.09 6.50
CA GLU A 114 -10.30 8.29 6.41
C GLU A 114 -9.45 9.57 6.42
N LYS A 115 -9.79 10.53 5.57
CA LYS A 115 -9.10 11.81 5.47
C LYS A 115 -9.26 12.63 6.75
N LEU A 116 -8.16 13.04 7.35
CA LEU A 116 -8.11 14.04 8.43
C LEU A 116 -7.73 15.43 7.85
N LEU A 117 -6.65 15.47 7.10
CA LEU A 117 -6.13 16.66 6.42
C LEU A 117 -5.92 16.37 4.92
N PRO A 118 -5.76 17.38 4.06
CA PRO A 118 -5.52 17.14 2.64
C PRO A 118 -4.29 16.26 2.34
N PHE A 119 -3.36 16.18 3.27
CA PHE A 119 -2.10 15.45 3.15
C PHE A 119 -1.94 14.35 4.21
N TRP A 120 -2.97 14.06 5.04
CA TRP A 120 -2.85 13.11 6.14
C TRP A 120 -4.18 12.42 6.46
N GLY A 121 -4.15 11.12 6.68
CA GLY A 121 -5.28 10.34 7.13
C GLY A 121 -5.44 10.34 8.65
N LYS A 122 -6.61 9.93 9.11
CA LYS A 122 -6.94 9.79 10.52
C LYS A 122 -6.29 8.54 11.10
N ALA A 123 -5.63 8.67 12.26
CA ALA A 123 -5.10 7.52 12.98
C ALA A 123 -6.22 6.55 13.41
N GLY A 124 -5.96 5.27 13.32
CA GLY A 124 -6.93 4.24 13.73
C GLY A 124 -6.32 2.85 13.71
N LEU A 125 -6.95 1.93 14.41
CA LEU A 125 -6.52 0.54 14.51
C LEU A 125 -6.87 -0.23 13.22
N ALA A 126 -5.92 -0.98 12.69
CA ALA A 126 -6.10 -1.87 11.55
C ALA A 126 -5.97 -3.35 12.00
N VAL A 127 -6.65 -3.71 13.10
CA VAL A 127 -6.54 -5.04 13.74
C VAL A 127 -7.87 -5.66 14.11
N SER A 128 -9.01 -4.94 14.00
CA SER A 128 -10.31 -5.53 14.31
C SER A 128 -10.71 -6.56 13.25
N GLU A 129 -11.39 -7.61 13.66
CA GLU A 129 -11.84 -8.67 12.76
C GLU A 129 -12.75 -8.14 11.65
N ASP A 130 -13.69 -7.28 12.00
CA ASP A 130 -14.61 -6.66 11.04
C ASP A 130 -13.87 -5.84 9.98
N PHE A 131 -12.84 -5.08 10.40
CA PHE A 131 -12.02 -4.30 9.48
C PHE A 131 -11.19 -5.20 8.56
N LEU A 132 -10.50 -6.19 9.13
CA LEU A 132 -9.59 -7.06 8.37
C LEU A 132 -10.32 -7.97 7.40
N ASN A 133 -11.55 -8.39 7.72
CA ASN A 133 -12.38 -9.26 6.88
C ASN A 133 -13.21 -8.48 5.85
N SER A 134 -13.28 -7.16 5.94
CA SER A 134 -13.99 -6.33 4.96
C SER A 134 -13.27 -6.32 3.61
N GLN A 135 -14.02 -6.08 2.53
CA GLN A 135 -13.44 -5.85 1.21
C GLN A 135 -12.54 -4.61 1.22
N THR A 136 -11.41 -4.69 0.55
CA THR A 136 -10.48 -3.56 0.39
C THR A 136 -11.16 -2.40 -0.35
N ILE A 137 -11.00 -1.20 0.18
CA ILE A 137 -11.47 0.04 -0.42
C ILE A 137 -10.25 0.87 -0.80
N LEU A 138 -10.15 1.25 -2.07
CA LEU A 138 -9.15 2.19 -2.56
C LEU A 138 -9.78 3.55 -2.82
N PRO A 139 -9.03 4.64 -2.67
CA PRO A 139 -9.54 5.97 -2.98
C PRO A 139 -9.90 6.08 -4.46
N SER A 140 -11.00 6.81 -4.74
CA SER A 140 -11.45 7.08 -6.09
C SER A 140 -11.07 8.49 -6.54
N THR A 141 -10.71 8.66 -7.80
CA THR A 141 -10.55 9.96 -8.44
C THR A 141 -11.74 10.28 -9.32
N GLN A 142 -12.18 11.52 -9.29
CA GLN A 142 -13.10 12.07 -10.27
C GLN A 142 -12.30 12.95 -11.23
N TYR A 143 -12.13 12.48 -12.47
CA TYR A 143 -11.54 13.27 -13.53
C TYR A 143 -12.53 13.43 -14.66
N LYS A 144 -12.89 14.67 -14.99
CA LYS A 144 -13.83 15.03 -16.07
C LYS A 144 -15.15 14.22 -16.03
N ASN A 145 -15.78 14.10 -14.85
CA ASN A 145 -17.01 13.33 -14.62
C ASN A 145 -16.86 11.80 -14.79
N ILE A 146 -15.65 11.28 -14.90
CA ILE A 146 -15.37 9.85 -14.87
C ILE A 146 -14.86 9.52 -13.47
N THR A 147 -15.64 8.75 -12.72
CA THR A 147 -15.18 8.17 -11.45
C THR A 147 -14.39 6.92 -11.77
N SER A 148 -13.08 6.97 -11.60
CA SER A 148 -12.23 5.79 -11.66
C SER A 148 -12.04 5.27 -10.26
N ALA A 149 -12.69 4.17 -9.94
CA ALA A 149 -12.49 3.44 -8.69
C ALA A 149 -12.05 2.02 -9.05
N ALA A 150 -10.88 1.64 -8.62
CA ALA A 150 -10.53 0.23 -8.59
C ALA A 150 -11.26 -0.43 -7.41
N THR A 151 -11.93 -1.54 -7.66
CA THR A 151 -12.60 -2.32 -6.62
C THR A 151 -11.79 -3.61 -6.41
N PRO A 152 -10.87 -3.64 -5.45
CA PRO A 152 -10.09 -4.84 -5.17
C PRO A 152 -11.00 -5.98 -4.71
N LEU A 153 -10.72 -7.20 -5.17
CA LEU A 153 -11.48 -8.39 -4.83
C LEU A 153 -10.75 -9.25 -3.80
N PHE A 154 -10.13 -8.59 -2.83
CA PHE A 154 -9.41 -9.20 -1.71
C PHE A 154 -9.68 -8.45 -0.40
N PRO A 155 -9.49 -9.08 0.77
CA PRO A 155 -9.81 -8.49 2.06
C PRO A 155 -8.80 -7.39 2.46
N MET A 156 -9.23 -6.52 3.35
CA MET A 156 -8.42 -5.45 3.92
C MET A 156 -7.15 -6.00 4.62
N ALA A 157 -7.23 -7.18 5.24
CA ALA A 157 -6.05 -7.86 5.81
C ALA A 157 -4.92 -8.01 4.78
N THR A 158 -5.25 -8.42 3.56
CA THR A 158 -4.28 -8.59 2.48
C THR A 158 -3.68 -7.25 2.06
N MET A 159 -4.49 -6.18 2.02
CA MET A 159 -3.99 -4.83 1.72
C MET A 159 -3.08 -4.29 2.82
N VAL A 160 -3.44 -4.46 4.09
CA VAL A 160 -2.61 -4.07 5.24
C VAL A 160 -1.25 -4.78 5.18
N PHE A 161 -1.27 -6.10 4.91
CA PHE A 161 -0.05 -6.89 4.75
C PHE A 161 0.79 -6.43 3.55
N PHE A 162 0.17 -6.23 2.39
CA PHE A 162 0.87 -5.81 1.16
C PHE A 162 1.55 -4.45 1.29
N GLN A 163 0.94 -3.50 1.97
CA GLN A 163 1.48 -2.14 2.13
C GLN A 163 2.52 -2.01 3.26
N TYR A 164 2.55 -2.96 4.19
CA TYR A 164 3.52 -2.96 5.29
C TYR A 164 4.99 -2.99 4.82
N PRO A 165 5.41 -3.88 3.90
CA PRO A 165 6.81 -3.91 3.46
C PRO A 165 7.28 -2.59 2.86
N PHE A 166 6.43 -1.87 2.13
CA PHE A 166 6.80 -0.57 1.55
C PHE A 166 7.10 0.47 2.63
N ALA A 167 6.28 0.49 3.69
CA ALA A 167 6.52 1.35 4.84
C ALA A 167 7.84 1.00 5.55
N ALA A 168 8.08 -0.28 5.78
CA ALA A 168 9.28 -0.77 6.43
C ALA A 168 10.54 -0.52 5.59
N GLU A 169 10.49 -0.82 4.29
CA GLU A 169 11.59 -0.63 3.36
C GLU A 169 12.00 0.84 3.24
N THR A 170 11.03 1.75 3.21
CA THR A 170 11.30 3.19 3.15
C THR A 170 12.14 3.66 4.34
N VAL A 171 11.83 3.18 5.54
CA VAL A 171 12.62 3.46 6.75
C VAL A 171 14.00 2.82 6.68
N ILE A 172 14.09 1.60 6.16
CA ILE A 172 15.37 0.89 6.00
C ILE A 172 16.25 1.61 4.99
N LEU A 173 15.72 2.11 3.87
CA LEU A 173 16.49 2.88 2.89
C LEU A 173 17.12 4.13 3.52
N LEU A 174 16.37 4.86 4.34
CA LEU A 174 16.90 6.00 5.10
C LEU A 174 18.03 5.57 6.05
N CYS A 175 17.92 4.39 6.67
CA CYS A 175 18.93 3.86 7.59
C CYS A 175 20.33 3.89 6.99
N GLY A 176 20.48 3.61 5.70
CA GLY A 176 21.74 3.62 4.98
C GLY A 176 22.57 4.90 5.18
N SER A 177 21.90 6.04 5.30
CA SER A 177 22.54 7.35 5.46
C SER A 177 23.12 7.61 6.85
N VAL A 178 22.66 6.88 7.87
CA VAL A 178 23.03 7.10 9.27
C VAL A 178 23.87 5.96 9.88
N LEU A 179 24.22 4.96 9.08
CA LEU A 179 25.03 3.81 9.51
C LEU A 179 26.38 4.26 10.11
N GLY A 180 26.72 3.70 11.27
CA GLY A 180 27.94 4.04 11.99
C GLY A 180 28.01 5.47 12.54
N ARG A 181 26.94 6.23 12.46
CA ARG A 181 26.84 7.64 12.91
C ARG A 181 25.78 7.85 13.97
N MET A 182 24.62 7.20 13.85
CA MET A 182 23.54 7.25 14.81
C MET A 182 23.66 6.09 15.79
N SER A 183 23.41 6.35 17.08
CA SER A 183 23.32 5.28 18.07
C SER A 183 22.07 4.44 17.86
N PHE A 184 22.13 3.15 18.19
CA PHE A 184 20.96 2.28 18.06
C PHE A 184 19.76 2.76 18.88
N ARG A 185 19.98 3.31 20.07
CA ARG A 185 18.90 3.88 20.90
C ARG A 185 18.20 5.07 20.22
N ALA A 186 18.96 5.97 19.62
CA ALA A 186 18.39 7.08 18.85
C ALA A 186 17.60 6.57 17.64
N TRP A 187 18.10 5.52 16.97
CA TRP A 187 17.40 4.87 15.87
C TRP A 187 16.06 4.26 16.30
N MET A 188 16.02 3.59 17.46
CA MET A 188 14.80 2.99 18.00
C MET A 188 13.68 4.01 18.21
N THR A 189 14.01 5.21 18.65
CA THR A 189 13.02 6.30 18.83
C THR A 189 12.71 7.03 17.52
N PHE A 190 13.65 7.12 16.63
CA PHE A 190 13.49 7.80 15.34
C PHE A 190 12.52 7.07 14.41
N VAL A 191 12.60 5.74 14.33
CA VAL A 191 11.81 4.91 13.39
C VAL A 191 10.30 5.16 13.52
N PRO A 192 9.67 5.04 14.71
CA PRO A 192 8.24 5.29 14.84
C PRO A 192 7.84 6.73 14.52
N GLN A 193 8.67 7.70 14.90
CA GLN A 193 8.40 9.11 14.65
C GLN A 193 8.46 9.44 13.15
N TRP A 194 9.52 8.99 12.48
CA TRP A 194 9.66 9.24 11.04
C TRP A 194 8.56 8.54 10.24
N LEU A 195 8.22 7.29 10.59
CA LEU A 195 7.08 6.58 10.00
C LEU A 195 5.80 7.41 10.13
N THR A 196 5.52 7.93 11.34
CA THR A 196 4.28 8.65 11.63
C THR A 196 4.22 10.00 10.91
N PHE A 197 5.27 10.81 10.96
CA PHE A 197 5.22 12.21 10.51
C PHE A 197 5.73 12.42 9.08
N SER A 198 6.42 11.46 8.50
CA SER A 198 6.96 11.58 7.13
C SER A 198 6.33 10.56 6.18
N TYR A 199 6.43 9.26 6.49
CA TYR A 199 5.93 8.24 5.60
C TYR A 199 4.41 8.32 5.41
N THR A 200 3.63 8.39 6.51
CA THR A 200 2.16 8.42 6.39
C THR A 200 1.66 9.65 5.65
N VAL A 201 2.34 10.79 5.80
CA VAL A 201 2.04 12.03 5.06
C VAL A 201 2.29 11.83 3.57
N SER A 202 3.43 11.27 3.19
CA SER A 202 3.78 11.00 1.79
C SER A 202 2.81 9.99 1.17
N ALA A 203 2.54 8.88 1.86
CA ALA A 203 1.65 7.82 1.40
C ALA A 203 0.21 8.30 1.24
N PHE A 204 -0.33 9.00 2.23
CA PHE A 204 -1.68 9.54 2.13
C PHE A 204 -1.82 10.58 1.02
N SER A 205 -0.83 11.45 0.87
CA SER A 205 -0.87 12.51 -0.15
C SER A 205 -1.02 11.95 -1.56
N VAL A 206 -0.36 10.84 -1.88
CA VAL A 206 -0.30 10.29 -3.25
C VAL A 206 -1.11 9.01 -3.43
N TRP A 207 -1.16 8.13 -2.43
CA TRP A 207 -1.83 6.83 -2.53
C TRP A 207 -3.15 6.75 -1.75
N GLY A 208 -3.24 7.47 -0.63
CA GLY A 208 -4.38 7.42 0.29
C GLY A 208 -5.55 8.35 -0.04
N GLY A 209 -5.55 9.00 -1.19
CA GLY A 209 -6.61 9.92 -1.60
C GLY A 209 -6.38 11.38 -1.18
N GLY A 210 -5.14 11.74 -0.80
CA GLY A 210 -4.74 13.09 -0.46
C GLY A 210 -4.69 14.06 -1.66
N PHE A 211 -4.16 15.26 -1.46
CA PHE A 211 -4.23 16.32 -2.44
C PHE A 211 -3.48 16.02 -3.75
N LEU A 212 -2.31 15.35 -3.68
CA LEU A 212 -1.56 14.95 -4.87
C LEU A 212 -2.31 13.88 -5.68
N PHE A 213 -2.93 12.92 -4.98
CA PHE A 213 -3.79 11.93 -5.62
C PHE A 213 -4.95 12.59 -6.36
N GLN A 214 -5.62 13.58 -5.74
CA GLN A 214 -6.73 14.32 -6.35
C GLN A 214 -6.27 15.19 -7.55
N TRP A 215 -5.04 15.64 -7.57
CA TRP A 215 -4.43 16.33 -8.72
C TRP A 215 -4.04 15.39 -9.86
N GLY A 216 -4.17 14.07 -9.66
CA GLY A 216 -3.83 13.08 -10.67
C GLY A 216 -2.34 12.75 -10.73
N VAL A 217 -1.57 13.07 -9.69
CA VAL A 217 -0.18 12.64 -9.58
C VAL A 217 -0.13 11.13 -9.44
N MET A 218 0.61 10.49 -10.32
CA MET A 218 0.86 9.06 -10.28
C MET A 218 2.24 8.78 -9.70
N ASP A 219 2.28 8.03 -8.63
CA ASP A 219 3.50 7.48 -8.06
C ASP A 219 3.56 5.98 -8.36
N TYR A 220 4.17 5.66 -9.47
CA TYR A 220 4.33 4.29 -9.91
C TYR A 220 5.52 3.66 -9.18
N SER A 221 5.28 2.59 -8.43
CA SER A 221 6.29 1.85 -7.65
C SER A 221 7.00 2.65 -6.54
N GLY A 222 6.39 3.70 -6.00
CA GLY A 222 6.91 4.41 -4.83
C GLY A 222 8.04 5.40 -5.11
N GLY A 223 8.15 5.89 -6.35
CA GLY A 223 9.18 6.90 -6.69
C GLY A 223 9.16 8.10 -5.73
N TYR A 224 7.99 8.58 -5.37
CA TYR A 224 7.82 9.65 -4.38
C TYR A 224 7.75 9.12 -2.95
N VAL A 225 6.80 8.22 -2.66
CA VAL A 225 6.50 7.78 -1.29
C VAL A 225 7.67 7.02 -0.66
N VAL A 226 8.34 6.17 -1.42
CA VAL A 226 9.46 5.36 -0.93
C VAL A 226 10.80 6.06 -1.18
N HIS A 227 11.12 6.38 -2.42
CA HIS A 227 12.48 6.79 -2.79
C HIS A 227 12.76 8.26 -2.52
N VAL A 228 11.90 9.19 -2.93
CA VAL A 228 12.12 10.63 -2.65
C VAL A 228 12.02 10.90 -1.15
N ALA A 229 11.02 10.32 -0.45
CA ALA A 229 10.86 10.53 0.98
C ALA A 229 12.07 10.01 1.78
N SER A 230 12.53 8.77 1.51
CA SER A 230 13.70 8.20 2.20
C SER A 230 15.00 8.91 1.81
N GLY A 231 15.17 9.27 0.53
CA GLY A 231 16.37 9.93 0.02
C GLY A 231 16.55 11.34 0.58
N ALA A 232 15.49 12.15 0.56
CA ALA A 232 15.50 13.49 1.14
C ALA A 232 15.75 13.47 2.65
N ALA A 233 15.07 12.57 3.36
CA ALA A 233 15.27 12.38 4.79
C ALA A 233 16.68 11.85 5.10
N GLY A 234 17.19 10.90 4.29
CA GLY A 234 18.53 10.36 4.42
C GLY A 234 19.62 11.41 4.19
N TYR A 235 19.46 12.25 3.17
CA TYR A 235 20.35 13.37 2.92
C TYR A 235 20.39 14.35 4.10
N THR A 236 19.21 14.74 4.59
CA THR A 236 19.06 15.64 5.74
C THR A 236 19.68 15.02 7.00
N ALA A 237 19.38 13.75 7.29
CA ALA A 237 19.95 13.04 8.43
C ALA A 237 21.47 12.95 8.34
N ALA A 238 22.03 12.64 7.18
CA ALA A 238 23.48 12.60 6.96
C ALA A 238 24.16 13.96 7.16
N TYR A 239 23.46 15.04 6.84
CA TYR A 239 23.95 16.41 7.07
C TYR A 239 24.04 16.74 8.57
N TRP A 240 23.00 16.40 9.34
CA TRP A 240 22.92 16.74 10.76
C TRP A 240 23.69 15.78 11.67
N VAL A 241 23.75 14.48 11.34
CA VAL A 241 24.46 13.45 12.13
C VAL A 241 25.93 13.39 11.72
N ARG A 242 26.63 14.50 11.72
CA ARG A 242 28.03 14.60 11.29
C ARG A 242 29.00 13.83 12.20
N LYS A 243 29.66 12.81 11.65
CA LYS A 243 30.97 12.35 12.11
C LYS A 243 31.80 11.92 10.90
N SER A 244 32.72 12.81 10.42
CA SER A 244 33.78 12.55 9.44
C SER A 244 33.49 12.87 7.97
N ILE A 245 34.33 13.74 7.42
CA ILE A 245 34.38 14.19 6.02
C ILE A 245 34.59 13.02 5.03
N GLN A 246 35.23 11.95 5.45
CA GLN A 246 35.60 10.81 4.62
C GLN A 246 34.41 10.00 4.07
N TYR A 247 33.26 10.01 4.76
CA TYR A 247 32.06 9.29 4.31
C TYR A 247 31.19 10.11 3.34
N LYS A 248 31.38 11.44 3.26
CA LYS A 248 30.63 12.28 2.31
C LYS A 248 30.96 11.95 0.86
N ILE A 249 32.22 11.67 0.59
CA ILE A 249 32.72 11.41 -0.78
C ILE A 249 32.22 10.05 -1.26
N LEU A 250 32.22 9.02 -0.39
CA LEU A 250 31.76 7.68 -0.74
C LEU A 250 30.24 7.62 -1.02
N PHE A 251 29.43 8.37 -0.28
CA PHE A 251 27.98 8.39 -0.46
C PHE A 251 27.57 9.12 -1.74
N ILE A 252 28.26 10.22 -2.07
CA ILE A 252 28.03 10.96 -3.32
C ILE A 252 28.45 10.12 -4.53
N SER A 253 29.60 9.42 -4.47
CA SER A 253 30.03 8.54 -5.56
C SER A 253 29.05 7.37 -5.77
N TYR A 254 28.54 6.77 -4.69
CA TYR A 254 27.56 5.69 -4.78
C TYR A 254 26.23 6.14 -5.39
N LEU A 255 25.73 7.35 -5.04
CA LEU A 255 24.54 7.91 -5.66
C LEU A 255 24.74 8.20 -7.16
N VAL A 256 25.94 8.66 -7.54
CA VAL A 256 26.27 8.89 -8.95
C VAL A 256 26.38 7.59 -9.74
N ASP A 257 26.96 6.54 -9.14
CA ASP A 257 27.12 5.22 -9.78
C ASP A 257 25.78 4.45 -9.92
N VAL A 258 24.80 4.71 -9.06
CA VAL A 258 23.48 4.06 -9.13
C VAL A 258 22.52 4.80 -10.07
N THR A 259 22.81 6.06 -10.39
CA THR A 259 21.98 6.90 -11.29
C THR A 259 22.55 6.99 -12.72
N ALA A 260 23.72 6.47 -12.97
CA ALA A 260 24.36 6.34 -14.28
C ALA A 260 24.10 4.96 -14.89
#